data_710b319314a738c7ba60b29dc6c5921a
#
_entry.id   710b319314a738c7ba60b29dc6c5921a
#
_cell.length_a   1.000
_cell.length_b   1.000
_cell.length_c   1.000
_cell.angle_alpha   90.00
_cell.angle_beta   90.00
_cell.angle_gamma   90.00
#
_symmetry.space_group_name_H-M   'P 1'
#
loop_
_entity.id
_entity.type
_entity.pdbx_description
1 polymer ?
#
loop_
_entity_poly.entity_id
_entity_poly.type
_entity_poly.pdbx_seq_one_letter_code
_entity_poly.pdbx_strand_id
1 'polypeptide(L)'
;MSGVRFVAVDLDDPLAAPLLAELSVEYSGRYGGTPEQMMGWLRGKSADEFAPPGGGLYIGVLDGVPVTGGAFTRFDADTAELKRIWTDSRYRKRGYGRVLLAHLECEIAARGYRRVYLTTGHLQPEAEALYDSAGYTRLTVPLPPEGEGTVFPIAFEKELT
;
A
#
# COMPACT_ATOMS: atom_id res chain seq x y z
N MET A 1 -17.86 -1.44 13.60
CA MET A 1 -18.03 -0.97 12.59
C MET A 1 -17.87 -1.78 11.29
N SER A 2 -16.79 -1.96 10.73
CA SER A 2 -16.72 -2.57 9.41
C SER A 2 -16.78 -4.08 9.39
N GLY A 3 -16.50 -4.75 10.48
CA GLY A 3 -16.37 -6.20 10.49
C GLY A 3 -15.12 -6.71 9.76
N VAL A 4 -14.26 -5.84 9.29
CA VAL A 4 -13.02 -6.21 8.62
C VAL A 4 -11.98 -6.59 9.67
N ARG A 5 -11.35 -7.75 9.45
CA ARG A 5 -10.27 -8.22 10.30
C ARG A 5 -8.98 -8.25 9.49
N PHE A 6 -7.92 -7.71 10.05
CA PHE A 6 -6.63 -7.64 9.36
C PHE A 6 -5.75 -8.81 9.77
N VAL A 7 -5.12 -9.43 8.77
CA VAL A 7 -4.27 -10.61 8.94
C VAL A 7 -2.91 -10.32 8.32
N ALA A 8 -1.84 -10.58 9.06
CA ALA A 8 -0.48 -10.47 8.51
C ALA A 8 -0.23 -11.69 7.63
N VAL A 9 0.26 -11.46 6.42
CA VAL A 9 0.47 -12.54 5.44
C VAL A 9 1.79 -12.33 4.70
N ASP A 10 2.23 -13.38 4.01
CA ASP A 10 3.33 -13.30 3.05
C ASP A 10 2.78 -13.05 1.66
N LEU A 11 3.64 -12.59 0.73
CA LEU A 11 3.23 -12.38 -0.66
C LEU A 11 2.67 -13.64 -1.31
N ASP A 12 3.13 -14.82 -0.88
CA ASP A 12 2.68 -16.09 -1.44
C ASP A 12 1.39 -16.62 -0.80
N ASP A 13 0.88 -15.93 0.22
CA ASP A 13 -0.32 -16.38 0.89
C ASP A 13 -1.52 -16.25 -0.05
N PRO A 14 -2.41 -17.25 -0.08
CA PRO A 14 -3.62 -17.16 -0.91
C PRO A 14 -4.46 -15.91 -0.65
N LEU A 15 -4.46 -15.38 0.57
CA LEU A 15 -5.19 -14.15 0.87
C LEU A 15 -4.63 -12.93 0.14
N ALA A 16 -3.35 -12.96 -0.23
CA ALA A 16 -2.73 -11.86 -0.98
C ALA A 16 -2.99 -11.97 -2.48
N ALA A 17 -3.47 -13.10 -2.98
CA ALA A 17 -3.65 -13.29 -4.41
C ALA A 17 -4.59 -12.27 -5.05
N PRO A 18 -5.76 -11.93 -4.46
CA PRO A 18 -6.64 -10.92 -5.08
C PRO A 18 -5.98 -9.54 -5.17
N LEU A 19 -5.21 -9.15 -4.17
CA LEU A 19 -4.47 -7.89 -4.18
C LEU A 19 -3.50 -7.85 -5.35
N LEU A 20 -2.68 -8.89 -5.50
CA LEU A 20 -1.68 -8.95 -6.56
C LEU A 20 -2.34 -8.99 -7.94
N ALA A 21 -3.42 -9.77 -8.08
CA ALA A 21 -4.10 -9.90 -9.35
C ALA A 21 -4.73 -8.58 -9.79
N GLU A 22 -5.44 -7.90 -8.90
CA GLU A 22 -6.11 -6.67 -9.27
C GLU A 22 -5.13 -5.53 -9.50
N LEU A 23 -4.07 -5.44 -8.69
CA LEU A 23 -3.04 -4.42 -8.91
C LEU A 23 -2.29 -4.64 -10.22
N SER A 24 -2.03 -5.88 -10.59
CA SER A 24 -1.35 -6.15 -11.85
C SER A 24 -2.16 -5.68 -13.05
N VAL A 25 -3.46 -5.87 -13.01
CA VAL A 25 -4.36 -5.41 -14.07
C VAL A 25 -4.46 -3.88 -14.08
N GLU A 26 -4.65 -3.26 -12.92
CA GLU A 26 -4.75 -1.80 -12.82
C GLU A 26 -3.49 -1.12 -13.30
N TYR A 27 -2.34 -1.59 -12.84
CA TYR A 27 -1.06 -0.93 -13.16
C TYR A 27 -0.71 -1.10 -14.63
N SER A 28 -0.93 -2.29 -15.20
CA SER A 28 -0.67 -2.49 -16.61
C SER A 28 -1.58 -1.61 -17.48
N GLY A 29 -2.83 -1.46 -17.08
CA GLY A 29 -3.77 -0.59 -17.79
C GLY A 29 -3.41 0.89 -17.73
N ARG A 30 -2.79 1.33 -16.63
CA ARG A 30 -2.47 2.75 -16.42
C ARG A 30 -1.06 3.11 -16.89
N TYR A 31 -0.10 2.20 -16.73
CA TYR A 31 1.32 2.51 -16.94
C TYR A 31 1.95 1.69 -18.07
N GLY A 32 1.19 0.81 -18.71
CA GLY A 32 1.67 0.02 -19.84
C GLY A 32 2.16 -1.37 -19.45
N GLY A 33 2.46 -2.17 -20.45
CA GLY A 33 2.85 -3.57 -20.26
C GLY A 33 1.65 -4.49 -20.15
N THR A 34 1.91 -5.72 -19.79
CA THR A 34 0.85 -6.73 -19.63
C THR A 34 0.63 -7.02 -18.16
N PRO A 35 -0.54 -7.57 -17.78
CA PRO A 35 -0.74 -8.01 -16.39
C PRO A 35 0.31 -8.99 -15.91
N GLU A 36 0.79 -9.89 -16.79
CA GLU A 36 1.84 -10.85 -16.45
C GLU A 36 3.15 -10.16 -16.13
N GLN A 37 3.52 -9.14 -16.92
CA GLN A 37 4.73 -8.37 -16.67
C GLN A 37 4.61 -7.61 -15.36
N MET A 38 3.46 -7.01 -15.11
CA MET A 38 3.23 -6.26 -13.89
C MET A 38 3.22 -7.19 -12.67
N MET A 39 2.64 -8.39 -12.80
CA MET A 39 2.67 -9.39 -11.74
C MET A 39 4.11 -9.76 -11.40
N GLY A 40 4.96 -9.94 -12.42
CA GLY A 40 6.38 -10.20 -12.21
C GLY A 40 7.06 -9.09 -11.43
N TRP A 41 6.74 -7.84 -11.78
CA TRP A 41 7.31 -6.69 -11.08
C TRP A 41 6.84 -6.63 -9.62
N LEU A 42 5.55 -6.85 -9.40
CA LEU A 42 4.98 -6.83 -8.03
C LEU A 42 5.59 -7.91 -7.16
N ARG A 43 5.84 -9.09 -7.72
CA ARG A 43 6.44 -10.21 -6.98
C ARG A 43 7.96 -10.15 -6.95
N GLY A 44 8.57 -9.36 -7.84
CA GLY A 44 10.01 -9.28 -7.97
C GLY A 44 10.71 -8.55 -6.84
N LYS A 45 9.98 -7.74 -6.10
CA LYS A 45 10.51 -7.16 -4.88
C LYS A 45 10.70 -8.28 -3.88
N SER A 46 11.77 -8.19 -3.10
CA SER A 46 12.05 -9.21 -2.11
C SER A 46 10.89 -9.36 -1.14
N ALA A 47 10.45 -10.59 -0.93
CA ALA A 47 9.44 -10.88 0.07
C ALA A 47 9.88 -10.43 1.46
N ASP A 48 11.20 -10.37 1.70
CA ASP A 48 11.75 -9.93 2.97
C ASP A 48 11.47 -8.46 3.28
N GLU A 49 11.26 -7.63 2.26
CA GLU A 49 10.93 -6.23 2.49
C GLU A 49 9.59 -6.06 3.18
N PHE A 50 8.67 -7.01 2.96
CA PHE A 50 7.34 -6.98 3.55
C PHE A 50 7.22 -7.89 4.77
N ALA A 51 8.33 -8.25 5.37
CA ALA A 51 8.37 -9.14 6.53
C ALA A 51 8.89 -8.40 7.75
N PRO A 52 8.51 -8.86 8.97
CA PRO A 52 9.08 -8.30 10.19
C PRO A 52 10.60 -8.49 10.23
N PRO A 53 11.34 -7.62 10.94
CA PRO A 53 10.82 -6.53 11.77
C PRO A 53 10.60 -5.21 10.99
N GLY A 54 11.18 -5.06 9.82
CA GLY A 54 11.17 -3.78 9.12
C GLY A 54 9.90 -3.49 8.35
N GLY A 55 9.22 -4.52 7.83
CA GLY A 55 8.04 -4.36 7.03
C GLY A 55 6.90 -5.28 7.42
N GLY A 56 5.84 -5.24 6.65
CA GLY A 56 4.69 -6.12 6.85
C GLY A 56 3.71 -6.01 5.69
N LEU A 57 2.93 -7.06 5.49
CA LEU A 57 1.85 -7.10 4.50
C LEU A 57 0.60 -7.57 5.22
N TYR A 58 -0.48 -6.83 5.08
CA TYR A 58 -1.73 -7.11 5.79
C TYR A 58 -2.90 -7.16 4.82
N ILE A 59 -3.77 -8.12 5.03
CA ILE A 59 -5.00 -8.23 4.23
C ILE A 59 -6.19 -8.07 5.17
N GLY A 60 -7.12 -7.19 4.79
CA GLY A 60 -8.37 -7.00 5.50
C GLY A 60 -9.42 -7.96 4.93
N VAL A 61 -9.99 -8.78 5.81
CA VAL A 61 -10.89 -9.86 5.43
C VAL A 61 -12.28 -9.55 6.01
N LEU A 62 -13.28 -9.58 5.14
CA LEU A 62 -14.68 -9.38 5.52
C LEU A 62 -15.44 -10.66 5.23
N ASP A 63 -15.93 -11.32 6.28
CA ASP A 63 -16.67 -12.57 6.14
C ASP A 63 -15.92 -13.59 5.29
N GLY A 64 -14.61 -13.72 5.55
CA GLY A 64 -13.77 -14.69 4.84
C GLY A 64 -13.26 -14.23 3.48
N VAL A 65 -13.62 -13.03 3.05
CA VAL A 65 -13.26 -12.51 1.72
C VAL A 65 -12.26 -11.37 1.84
N PRO A 66 -11.10 -11.45 1.16
CA PRO A 66 -10.16 -10.31 1.12
C PRO A 66 -10.81 -9.13 0.39
N VAL A 67 -10.88 -7.97 1.05
CA VAL A 67 -11.51 -6.79 0.47
C VAL A 67 -10.57 -5.60 0.37
N THR A 68 -9.50 -5.57 1.17
CA THR A 68 -8.51 -4.49 1.15
C THR A 68 -7.18 -5.04 1.65
N GLY A 69 -6.09 -4.36 1.37
CA GLY A 69 -4.79 -4.79 1.85
C GLY A 69 -3.71 -3.82 1.49
N GLY A 70 -2.56 -3.99 2.10
CA GLY A 70 -1.42 -3.14 1.84
C GLY A 70 -0.22 -3.55 2.66
N ALA A 71 0.92 -2.98 2.29
CA ALA A 71 2.20 -3.31 2.90
C ALA A 71 2.94 -2.05 3.28
N PHE A 72 3.98 -2.23 4.11
CA PHE A 72 4.95 -1.18 4.32
C PHE A 72 6.35 -1.79 4.38
N THR A 73 7.33 -0.97 4.05
CA THR A 73 8.74 -1.34 4.12
C THR A 73 9.47 -0.25 4.88
N ARG A 74 10.72 -0.55 5.29
CA ARG A 74 11.57 0.47 5.91
C ARG A 74 12.07 1.44 4.82
N PHE A 75 11.79 2.71 5.00
CA PHE A 75 12.35 3.76 4.15
C PHE A 75 13.66 4.30 4.77
N ASP A 76 13.59 4.63 6.06
CA ASP A 76 14.78 4.99 6.84
C ASP A 76 14.51 4.62 8.31
N ALA A 77 15.42 5.01 9.22
CA ALA A 77 15.31 4.63 10.62
C ALA A 77 14.00 5.05 11.27
N ASP A 78 13.41 6.16 10.83
CA ASP A 78 12.21 6.73 11.46
C ASP A 78 10.97 6.63 10.57
N THR A 79 11.12 6.20 9.32
CA THR A 79 10.05 6.29 8.32
C THR A 79 9.76 4.94 7.69
N ALA A 80 8.49 4.58 7.64
CA ALA A 80 8.01 3.44 6.87
C ALA A 80 7.37 3.93 5.58
N GLU A 81 7.53 3.18 4.50
CA GLU A 81 6.93 3.52 3.21
C GLU A 81 5.80 2.56 2.90
N LEU A 82 4.63 3.12 2.58
CA LEU A 82 3.48 2.32 2.16
C LEU A 82 3.66 1.80 0.74
N LYS A 83 3.30 0.55 0.54
CA LYS A 83 3.37 -0.15 -0.74
C LYS A 83 2.15 -1.03 -0.93
N ARG A 84 1.77 -1.26 -2.17
CA ARG A 84 0.73 -2.24 -2.51
C ARG A 84 -0.62 -1.95 -1.84
N ILE A 85 -0.97 -0.68 -1.71
CA ILE A 85 -2.27 -0.29 -1.13
C ILE A 85 -3.37 -0.67 -2.12
N TRP A 86 -4.36 -1.42 -1.65
CA TRP A 86 -5.38 -2.01 -2.51
C TRP A 86 -6.72 -2.09 -1.79
N THR A 87 -7.79 -1.79 -2.52
CA THR A 87 -9.15 -2.13 -2.12
C THR A 87 -9.83 -2.75 -3.33
N ASP A 88 -10.46 -3.90 -3.11
CA ASP A 88 -11.14 -4.62 -4.18
C ASP A 88 -12.15 -3.71 -4.86
N SER A 89 -12.19 -3.72 -6.19
CA SER A 89 -13.03 -2.80 -6.97
C SER A 89 -14.51 -2.90 -6.59
N ARG A 90 -14.96 -4.07 -6.14
CA ARG A 90 -16.36 -4.29 -5.74
C ARG A 90 -16.68 -3.66 -4.39
N TYR A 91 -15.68 -3.26 -3.63
CA TYR A 91 -15.83 -2.77 -2.26
C TYR A 91 -15.36 -1.32 -2.09
N ARG A 92 -15.07 -0.62 -3.19
CA ARG A 92 -14.60 0.76 -3.14
C ARG A 92 -15.70 1.70 -2.69
N LYS A 93 -15.30 2.88 -2.18
CA LYS A 93 -16.19 3.94 -1.70
C LYS A 93 -17.02 3.52 -0.49
N ARG A 94 -16.52 2.55 0.28
CA ARG A 94 -17.17 2.08 1.50
C ARG A 94 -16.32 2.33 2.75
N GLY A 95 -15.19 3.05 2.60
CA GLY A 95 -14.34 3.39 3.72
C GLY A 95 -13.28 2.36 4.08
N TYR A 96 -13.15 1.27 3.34
CA TYR A 96 -12.17 0.24 3.67
C TYR A 96 -10.73 0.72 3.51
N GLY A 97 -10.45 1.61 2.56
CA GLY A 97 -9.11 2.17 2.40
C GLY A 97 -8.69 2.95 3.63
N ARG A 98 -9.58 3.72 4.22
CA ARG A 98 -9.28 4.48 5.44
C ARG A 98 -9.07 3.56 6.63
N VAL A 99 -9.87 2.51 6.74
CA VAL A 99 -9.72 1.50 7.80
C VAL A 99 -8.37 0.81 7.65
N LEU A 100 -7.98 0.48 6.41
CA LEU A 100 -6.67 -0.10 6.12
C LEU A 100 -5.54 0.83 6.56
N LEU A 101 -5.60 2.10 6.16
CA LEU A 101 -4.54 3.04 6.53
C LEU A 101 -4.41 3.18 8.03
N ALA A 102 -5.53 3.24 8.75
CA ALA A 102 -5.50 3.31 10.21
C ALA A 102 -4.82 2.08 10.81
N HIS A 103 -5.12 0.90 10.28
CA HIS A 103 -4.48 -0.32 10.75
C HIS A 103 -2.97 -0.31 10.49
N LEU A 104 -2.57 0.04 9.25
CA LEU A 104 -1.15 0.08 8.91
C LEU A 104 -0.40 1.09 9.76
N GLU A 105 -1.01 2.25 10.01
CA GLU A 105 -0.37 3.27 10.85
C GLU A 105 -0.16 2.77 12.27
N CYS A 106 -1.11 2.01 12.80
CA CYS A 106 -0.96 1.40 14.13
C CYS A 106 0.20 0.40 14.14
N GLU A 107 0.29 -0.45 13.12
CA GLU A 107 1.37 -1.42 13.03
C GLU A 107 2.73 -0.75 12.86
N ILE A 108 2.77 0.29 12.02
CA ILE A 108 3.98 1.07 11.78
C ILE A 108 4.46 1.72 13.08
N ALA A 109 3.54 2.36 13.81
CA ALA A 109 3.87 3.00 15.08
C ALA A 109 4.36 1.98 16.10
N ALA A 110 3.75 0.80 16.12
CA ALA A 110 4.16 -0.28 17.04
C ALA A 110 5.56 -0.79 16.75
N ARG A 111 6.05 -0.62 15.51
CA ARG A 111 7.42 -0.99 15.11
C ARG A 111 8.44 0.10 15.42
N GLY A 112 8.00 1.25 15.96
CA GLY A 112 8.90 2.34 16.34
C GLY A 112 9.09 3.41 15.28
N TYR A 113 8.43 3.31 14.15
CA TYR A 113 8.50 4.35 13.13
C TYR A 113 7.71 5.58 13.57
N ARG A 114 8.19 6.75 13.17
CA ARG A 114 7.56 8.03 13.55
C ARG A 114 6.85 8.70 12.40
N ARG A 115 7.08 8.24 11.18
CA ARG A 115 6.55 8.86 9.97
C ARG A 115 6.19 7.80 8.95
N VAL A 116 5.17 8.12 8.14
CA VAL A 116 4.76 7.29 7.01
C VAL A 116 4.98 8.11 5.74
N TYR A 117 5.57 7.47 4.74
CA TYR A 117 5.86 8.08 3.44
C TYR A 117 5.28 7.17 2.36
N LEU A 118 4.88 7.76 1.24
CA LEU A 118 4.44 6.98 0.08
C LEU A 118 4.61 7.79 -1.19
N THR A 119 4.68 7.07 -2.32
CA THR A 119 4.58 7.71 -3.63
C THR A 119 3.43 7.08 -4.39
N THR A 120 2.82 7.86 -5.28
CA THR A 120 1.75 7.38 -6.14
C THR A 120 1.86 8.05 -7.50
N GLY A 121 1.29 7.44 -8.52
CA GLY A 121 1.30 7.99 -9.85
C GLY A 121 0.18 8.99 -10.07
N HIS A 122 0.41 9.92 -11.00
CA HIS A 122 -0.59 10.95 -11.33
C HIS A 122 -1.85 10.35 -11.99
N LEU A 123 -1.81 9.08 -12.36
CA LEU A 123 -2.96 8.40 -12.97
C LEU A 123 -3.82 7.66 -11.93
N GLN A 124 -3.66 7.98 -10.65
CA GLN A 124 -4.39 7.33 -9.56
C GLN A 124 -5.10 8.37 -8.68
N PRO A 125 -6.08 9.12 -9.24
CA PRO A 125 -6.73 10.19 -8.47
C PRO A 125 -7.49 9.69 -7.24
N GLU A 126 -8.01 8.46 -7.25
CA GLU A 126 -8.68 7.89 -6.09
C GLU A 126 -7.70 7.70 -4.93
N ALA A 127 -6.48 7.30 -5.23
CA ALA A 127 -5.45 7.14 -4.21
C ALA A 127 -5.08 8.49 -3.61
N GLU A 128 -4.90 9.51 -4.45
CA GLU A 128 -4.57 10.85 -3.96
C GLU A 128 -5.66 11.37 -3.02
N ALA A 129 -6.92 11.19 -3.39
CA ALA A 129 -8.04 11.63 -2.56
C ALA A 129 -8.06 10.90 -1.22
N LEU A 130 -7.75 9.60 -1.23
CA LEU A 130 -7.69 8.80 -0.01
C LEU A 130 -6.64 9.35 0.95
N TYR A 131 -5.43 9.61 0.44
CA TYR A 131 -4.33 10.08 1.30
C TYR A 131 -4.62 11.46 1.85
N ASP A 132 -5.15 12.37 1.02
CA ASP A 132 -5.56 13.69 1.49
C ASP A 132 -6.57 13.57 2.63
N SER A 133 -7.58 12.75 2.46
CA SER A 133 -8.64 12.60 3.47
C SER A 133 -8.14 11.93 4.73
N ALA A 134 -7.06 11.15 4.65
CA ALA A 134 -6.50 10.45 5.80
C ALA A 134 -5.46 11.28 6.57
N GLY A 135 -5.26 12.53 6.17
CA GLY A 135 -4.37 13.43 6.90
C GLY A 135 -2.94 13.47 6.40
N TYR A 136 -2.68 12.92 5.22
CA TYR A 136 -1.34 12.98 4.63
C TYR A 136 -1.11 14.32 3.97
N THR A 137 0.14 14.79 4.01
CA THR A 137 0.56 16.04 3.38
C THR A 137 1.28 15.73 2.08
N ARG A 138 0.83 16.35 0.99
CA ARG A 138 1.48 16.21 -0.29
C ARG A 138 2.80 16.97 -0.29
N LEU A 139 3.87 16.31 -0.72
CA LEU A 139 5.19 16.92 -0.77
C LEU A 139 5.37 17.64 -2.11
N THR A 140 5.98 18.84 -2.04
CA THR A 140 6.25 19.62 -3.25
C THR A 140 7.35 18.98 -4.08
N VAL A 141 8.37 18.45 -3.40
CA VAL A 141 9.48 17.78 -4.06
C VAL A 141 9.56 16.39 -3.42
N PRO A 142 9.29 15.32 -4.19
CA PRO A 142 9.39 13.97 -3.64
C PRO A 142 10.80 13.70 -3.14
N LEU A 143 10.89 12.97 -2.05
CA LEU A 143 12.17 12.44 -1.61
C LEU A 143 12.67 11.52 -2.73
N PRO A 144 13.98 11.49 -3.02
CA PRO A 144 14.47 10.68 -4.14
C PRO A 144 14.25 9.20 -3.83
N PRO A 145 13.27 8.58 -4.48
CA PRO A 145 13.05 7.15 -4.30
C PRO A 145 14.05 6.41 -5.14
N GLU A 146 14.53 5.34 -4.60
CA GLU A 146 15.47 4.52 -5.33
C GLU A 146 14.74 3.81 -6.47
N GLY A 147 14.99 4.26 -7.68
CA GLY A 147 14.61 3.53 -8.88
C GLY A 147 13.18 3.64 -9.37
N GLU A 148 12.32 4.44 -8.71
CA GLU A 148 10.91 4.49 -9.12
C GLU A 148 10.39 5.90 -9.38
N GLY A 149 11.26 6.89 -9.36
CA GLY A 149 10.84 8.29 -9.32
C GLY A 149 10.09 8.80 -10.54
N THR A 150 10.26 8.16 -11.70
CA THR A 150 9.59 8.65 -12.91
C THR A 150 8.17 8.14 -13.05
N VAL A 151 7.86 6.98 -12.45
CA VAL A 151 6.53 6.36 -12.56
C VAL A 151 5.60 6.86 -11.47
N PHE A 152 6.14 7.15 -10.29
CA PHE A 152 5.36 7.59 -9.15
C PHE A 152 5.86 8.95 -8.65
N PRO A 153 5.52 10.04 -9.37
CA PRO A 153 6.09 11.37 -9.08
C PRO A 153 5.43 12.11 -7.93
N ILE A 154 4.32 11.61 -7.39
CA ILE A 154 3.57 12.30 -6.34
C ILE A 154 3.87 11.64 -5.01
N ALA A 155 4.33 12.44 -4.04
CA ALA A 155 4.69 11.92 -2.73
C ALA A 155 3.82 12.53 -1.64
N PHE A 156 3.56 11.75 -0.60
CA PHE A 156 2.82 12.15 0.58
C PHE A 156 3.56 11.68 1.82
N GLU A 157 3.38 12.40 2.93
CA GLU A 157 3.90 11.94 4.21
C GLU A 157 2.94 12.31 5.34
N LYS A 158 3.07 11.58 6.45
CA LYS A 158 2.27 11.84 7.65
C LYS A 158 3.13 11.57 8.87
N GLU A 159 3.14 12.52 9.81
CA GLU A 159 3.79 12.30 11.11
C GLU A 159 2.84 11.51 11.98
N LEU A 160 3.36 10.51 12.67
CA LEU A 160 2.59 9.72 13.62
C LEU A 160 2.80 10.31 15.02
N THR A 161 1.72 10.52 15.72
CA THR A 161 1.76 11.10 17.08
C THR A 161 1.61 10.04 18.15
#